data_9567941087de2b19781785fe6ed2f52a
#
_entry.id   9567941087de2b19781785fe6ed2f52a
#
_cell.length_a   1.000
_cell.length_b   1.000
_cell.length_c   1.000
_cell.angle_alpha   90.00
_cell.angle_beta   90.00
_cell.angle_gamma   90.00
#
_symmetry.space_group_name_H-M   'P 1'
#
loop_
_entity.id
_entity.type
_entity.pdbx_description
1 polymer ?
#
loop_
_entity_poly.entity_id
_entity_poly.type
_entity_poly.pdbx_seq_one_letter_code
_entity_poly.pdbx_strand_id
1 'polypeptide(L)'
;YAAASDKLNFIAIGDLSFFYDMNALWNVNVRSNLRVLLLNNGGGEIFHTLPGLDMSGTSHKFIAAVHKTSAKGWAEERGFLYLQAQNDEELTEAMKTFTQPETMEQPVLLEVFTNKNKDARMLKNYYHQLKQK
;
A
#
# COMPACT_ATOMS: atom_id res chain seq x y z
N TYR A 1 1.16 5.80 17.88
CA TYR A 1 0.84 4.62 18.68
C TYR A 1 1.95 3.56 18.63
N ALA A 2 2.45 3.19 17.44
CA ALA A 2 3.53 2.20 17.29
C ALA A 2 4.79 2.56 18.09
N ALA A 3 5.16 3.83 18.13
CA ALA A 3 6.31 4.31 18.91
C ALA A 3 6.15 4.13 20.44
N ALA A 4 4.91 4.13 20.92
CA ALA A 4 4.56 3.99 22.34
C ALA A 4 4.11 2.57 22.74
N SER A 5 4.09 1.63 21.79
CA SER A 5 3.58 0.26 22.00
C SER A 5 4.71 -0.76 21.83
N ASP A 6 4.70 -1.81 22.64
CA ASP A 6 5.60 -2.97 22.46
C ASP A 6 4.98 -4.08 21.59
N LYS A 7 3.73 -3.89 21.14
CA LYS A 7 3.06 -4.82 20.23
C LYS A 7 3.45 -4.53 18.78
N LEU A 8 3.32 -5.53 17.92
CA LEU A 8 3.37 -5.32 16.47
C LEU A 8 2.20 -4.44 16.04
N ASN A 9 2.49 -3.48 15.19
CA ASN A 9 1.52 -2.54 14.64
C ASN A 9 1.50 -2.66 13.13
N PHE A 10 0.34 -2.93 12.57
CA PHE A 10 0.14 -3.08 11.14
C PHE A 10 -0.63 -1.89 10.58
N ILE A 11 -0.13 -1.34 9.48
CA ILE A 11 -0.78 -0.28 8.70
C ILE A 11 -0.98 -0.82 7.29
N ALA A 12 -2.21 -0.77 6.77
CA ALA A 12 -2.48 -0.97 5.35
C ALA A 12 -2.82 0.39 4.73
N ILE A 13 -2.13 0.76 3.65
CA ILE A 13 -2.23 2.08 3.05
C ILE A 13 -2.08 2.00 1.53
N GLY A 14 -2.81 2.84 0.79
CA GLY A 14 -2.62 3.00 -0.65
C GLY A 14 -1.43 3.90 -1.00
N ASP A 15 -0.96 3.79 -2.23
CA ASP A 15 0.22 4.48 -2.74
C ASP A 15 0.14 6.01 -2.64
N LEU A 16 -0.95 6.63 -3.08
CA LEU A 16 -1.07 8.09 -2.99
C LEU A 16 -1.05 8.55 -1.54
N SER A 17 -1.78 7.89 -0.65
CA SER A 17 -1.79 8.25 0.78
C SER A 17 -0.40 8.09 1.39
N PHE A 18 0.31 7.01 1.03
CA PHE A 18 1.67 6.80 1.50
C PHE A 18 2.62 7.89 1.01
N PHE A 19 2.64 8.20 -0.30
CA PHE A 19 3.57 9.18 -0.86
C PHE A 19 3.27 10.61 -0.43
N TYR A 20 2.03 10.96 -0.11
CA TYR A 20 1.69 12.26 0.49
C TYR A 20 2.20 12.38 1.93
N ASP A 21 2.16 11.30 2.72
CA ASP A 21 2.44 11.32 4.16
C ASP A 21 3.71 10.54 4.57
N MET A 22 4.52 10.07 3.61
CA MET A 22 5.72 9.28 3.92
C MET A 22 6.70 9.99 4.85
N ASN A 23 6.65 11.31 4.91
CA ASN A 23 7.45 12.11 5.84
C ASN A 23 7.15 11.83 7.32
N ALA A 24 6.00 11.24 7.65
CA ALA A 24 5.71 10.80 9.01
C ALA A 24 6.65 9.69 9.51
N LEU A 25 7.35 9.01 8.62
CA LEU A 25 8.18 7.84 8.93
C LEU A 25 9.71 8.14 8.90
N TRP A 26 10.12 9.39 8.75
CA TRP A 26 11.55 9.75 8.70
C TRP A 26 12.22 9.91 10.07
N ASN A 27 11.44 9.99 11.13
CA ASN A 27 11.93 10.36 12.46
C ASN A 27 12.40 9.13 13.27
N VAL A 28 13.18 9.41 14.30
CA VAL A 28 13.82 8.40 15.18
C VAL A 28 12.84 7.58 16.02
N ASN A 29 11.56 7.94 16.04
CA ASN A 29 10.55 7.20 16.81
C ASN A 29 9.93 6.02 16.05
N VAL A 30 10.29 5.82 14.79
CA VAL A 30 9.90 4.63 14.04
C VAL A 30 10.67 3.44 14.60
N ARG A 31 9.93 2.46 15.12
CA ARG A 31 10.48 1.27 15.78
C ARG A 31 10.30 0.02 14.91
N SER A 32 11.08 -0.99 15.21
CA SER A 32 11.06 -2.29 14.51
C SER A 32 9.73 -3.06 14.63
N ASN A 33 8.82 -2.64 15.51
CA ASN A 33 7.49 -3.20 15.66
C ASN A 33 6.46 -2.68 14.65
N LEU A 34 6.87 -1.84 13.69
CA LEU A 34 6.00 -1.31 12.63
C LEU A 34 6.03 -2.19 11.40
N ARG A 35 4.85 -2.50 10.87
CA ARG A 35 4.61 -3.25 9.62
C ARG A 35 3.73 -2.42 8.70
N VAL A 36 4.24 -2.01 7.56
CA VAL A 36 3.50 -1.21 6.57
C VAL A 36 3.21 -2.07 5.34
N LEU A 37 1.94 -2.35 5.08
CA LEU A 37 1.46 -2.95 3.84
C LEU A 37 1.06 -1.81 2.89
N LEU A 38 1.85 -1.59 1.87
CA LEU A 38 1.62 -0.57 0.84
C LEU A 38 1.01 -1.22 -0.39
N LEU A 39 -0.23 -0.87 -0.71
CA LEU A 39 -0.90 -1.27 -1.95
C LEU A 39 -0.61 -0.23 -3.03
N ASN A 40 0.22 -0.59 -4.01
CA ASN A 40 0.64 0.29 -5.09
C ASN A 40 0.00 -0.14 -6.41
N ASN A 41 -1.08 0.53 -6.79
CA ASN A 41 -1.75 0.35 -8.08
C ASN A 41 -1.42 1.45 -9.10
N GLY A 42 -0.53 2.37 -8.74
CA GLY A 42 -0.03 3.46 -9.59
C GLY A 42 -0.98 4.64 -9.70
N GLY A 43 -1.81 4.91 -8.67
CA GLY A 43 -2.67 6.12 -8.64
C GLY A 43 -3.96 5.96 -7.85
N GLY A 44 -4.83 6.97 -7.96
CA GLY A 44 -6.11 7.04 -7.25
C GLY A 44 -7.19 6.16 -7.88
N GLU A 45 -7.27 4.91 -7.47
CA GLU A 45 -8.21 3.91 -8.00
C GLU A 45 -9.68 4.30 -7.77
N ILE A 46 -9.99 4.94 -6.66
CA ILE A 46 -11.36 5.36 -6.33
C ILE A 46 -12.00 6.22 -7.44
N PHE A 47 -11.20 7.01 -8.14
CA PHE A 47 -11.69 7.88 -9.22
C PHE A 47 -12.21 7.09 -10.42
N HIS A 48 -11.75 5.86 -10.63
CA HIS A 48 -12.24 4.96 -11.68
C HIS A 48 -13.59 4.31 -11.35
N THR A 49 -14.04 4.41 -10.10
CA THR A 49 -15.31 3.84 -9.62
C THR A 49 -16.41 4.86 -9.44
N LEU A 50 -16.08 6.17 -9.47
CA LEU A 50 -17.06 7.24 -9.27
C LEU A 50 -17.95 7.42 -10.50
N PRO A 51 -19.29 7.48 -10.32
CA PRO A 51 -20.21 7.71 -11.42
C PRO A 51 -20.02 9.11 -12.04
N GLY A 52 -20.07 9.17 -13.37
CA GLY A 52 -20.03 10.45 -14.11
C GLY A 52 -18.66 11.10 -14.23
N LEU A 53 -17.60 10.47 -13.73
CA LEU A 53 -16.24 10.95 -13.91
C LEU A 53 -15.61 10.31 -15.16
N ASP A 54 -15.32 11.14 -16.18
CA ASP A 54 -14.55 10.70 -17.32
C ASP A 54 -13.06 10.67 -16.95
N MET A 55 -12.50 9.47 -16.88
CA MET A 55 -11.10 9.24 -16.53
C MET A 55 -10.17 9.24 -17.74
N SER A 56 -10.58 9.84 -18.86
CA SER A 56 -9.72 10.07 -20.03
C SER A 56 -8.85 11.33 -19.88
N GLY A 57 -7.74 11.36 -20.60
CA GLY A 57 -6.91 12.56 -20.78
C GLY A 57 -6.46 13.22 -19.46
N THR A 58 -6.88 14.45 -19.24
CA THR A 58 -6.49 15.30 -18.11
C THR A 58 -6.91 14.73 -16.75
N SER A 59 -8.12 14.16 -16.68
CA SER A 59 -8.63 13.57 -15.43
C SER A 59 -7.78 12.37 -14.98
N HIS A 60 -7.37 11.53 -15.92
CA HIS A 60 -6.48 10.41 -15.63
C HIS A 60 -5.12 10.88 -15.10
N LYS A 61 -4.55 11.93 -15.70
CA LYS A 61 -3.24 12.43 -15.32
C LYS A 61 -3.24 13.19 -13.99
N PHE A 62 -4.20 14.09 -13.80
CA PHE A 62 -4.16 15.04 -12.68
C PHE A 62 -5.09 14.68 -11.52
N ILE A 63 -6.26 14.07 -11.78
CA ILE A 63 -7.18 13.67 -10.72
C ILE A 63 -6.75 12.33 -10.11
N ALA A 64 -6.53 11.31 -10.95
CA ALA A 64 -6.06 10.01 -10.47
C ALA A 64 -4.57 10.01 -10.11
N ALA A 65 -3.83 11.07 -10.42
CA ALA A 65 -2.41 11.23 -10.10
C ALA A 65 -1.57 10.00 -10.45
N VAL A 66 -1.75 9.49 -11.67
CA VAL A 66 -1.10 8.25 -12.13
C VAL A 66 0.42 8.38 -12.10
N HIS A 67 1.09 7.39 -11.53
CA HIS A 67 2.54 7.37 -11.36
C HIS A 67 3.15 5.98 -11.56
N LYS A 68 4.48 5.92 -11.54
CA LYS A 68 5.28 4.69 -11.55
C LYS A 68 6.28 4.66 -10.39
N THR A 69 5.98 5.38 -9.33
CA THR A 69 6.85 5.52 -8.18
C THR A 69 6.78 4.25 -7.31
N SER A 70 7.95 3.80 -6.84
CA SER A 70 8.07 2.75 -5.82
C SER A 70 8.60 3.35 -4.52
N ALA A 71 8.19 2.79 -3.41
CA ALA A 71 8.67 3.17 -2.08
C ALA A 71 10.08 2.60 -1.77
N LYS A 72 10.62 1.73 -2.63
CA LYS A 72 11.85 0.96 -2.34
C LYS A 72 13.01 1.83 -1.85
N GLY A 73 13.46 2.77 -2.67
CA GLY A 73 14.66 3.56 -2.34
C GLY A 73 14.47 4.39 -1.07
N TRP A 74 13.28 4.93 -0.87
CA TRP A 74 12.95 5.67 0.34
C TRP A 74 12.90 4.75 1.58
N ALA A 75 12.27 3.58 1.48
CA ALA A 75 12.17 2.64 2.59
C ALA A 75 13.55 2.14 3.03
N GLU A 76 14.40 1.76 2.08
CA GLU A 76 15.77 1.31 2.35
C GLU A 76 16.62 2.41 3.00
N GLU A 77 16.53 3.66 2.50
CA GLU A 77 17.22 4.80 3.09
C GLU A 77 16.78 5.10 4.53
N ARG A 78 15.52 4.81 4.86
CA ARG A 78 14.96 5.01 6.21
C ARG A 78 15.13 3.80 7.12
N GLY A 79 15.86 2.79 6.69
CA GLY A 79 16.18 1.61 7.49
C GLY A 79 15.04 0.60 7.61
N PHE A 80 14.08 0.62 6.70
CA PHE A 80 13.08 -0.44 6.62
C PHE A 80 13.63 -1.68 5.92
N LEU A 81 13.26 -2.86 6.41
CA LEU A 81 13.32 -4.06 5.59
C LEU A 81 12.25 -3.94 4.50
N TYR A 82 12.69 -3.75 3.26
CA TYR A 82 11.80 -3.64 2.12
C TYR A 82 11.54 -5.01 1.51
N LEU A 83 10.24 -5.31 1.36
CA LEU A 83 9.72 -6.47 0.65
C LEU A 83 8.83 -5.99 -0.49
N GLN A 84 8.75 -6.76 -1.57
CA GLN A 84 7.83 -6.47 -2.67
C GLN A 84 7.13 -7.73 -3.16
N ALA A 85 5.93 -7.54 -3.76
CA ALA A 85 5.21 -8.60 -4.43
C ALA A 85 4.47 -8.03 -5.65
N GLN A 86 4.53 -8.77 -6.78
CA GLN A 86 3.87 -8.44 -8.05
C GLN A 86 2.89 -9.54 -8.50
N ASN A 87 2.89 -10.67 -7.79
CA ASN A 87 2.04 -11.84 -8.03
C ASN A 87 1.75 -12.57 -6.72
N ASP A 88 0.87 -13.58 -6.79
CA ASP A 88 0.38 -14.30 -5.61
C ASP A 88 1.48 -15.13 -4.93
N GLU A 89 2.42 -15.68 -5.70
CA GLU A 89 3.54 -16.46 -5.18
C GLU A 89 4.50 -15.57 -4.37
N GLU A 90 4.88 -14.43 -4.94
CA GLU A 90 5.73 -13.44 -4.26
C GLU A 90 5.04 -12.88 -3.02
N LEU A 91 3.72 -12.61 -3.10
CA LEU A 91 2.94 -12.13 -1.95
C LEU A 91 2.93 -13.20 -0.84
N THR A 92 2.70 -14.46 -1.19
CA THR A 92 2.68 -15.55 -0.21
C THR A 92 4.03 -15.68 0.51
N GLU A 93 5.14 -15.54 -0.19
CA GLU A 93 6.47 -15.61 0.41
C GLU A 93 6.76 -14.37 1.28
N ALA A 94 6.48 -13.18 0.77
CA ALA A 94 6.69 -11.94 1.52
C ALA A 94 5.85 -11.87 2.80
N MET A 95 4.62 -12.40 2.76
CA MET A 95 3.73 -12.45 3.92
C MET A 95 4.27 -13.29 5.07
N LYS A 96 5.09 -14.30 4.83
CA LYS A 96 5.73 -15.10 5.90
C LYS A 96 6.60 -14.21 6.80
N THR A 97 7.41 -13.35 6.19
CA THR A 97 8.25 -12.38 6.91
C THR A 97 7.41 -11.24 7.48
N PHE A 98 6.47 -10.70 6.69
CA PHE A 98 5.65 -9.56 7.09
C PHE A 98 4.76 -9.85 8.31
N THR A 99 4.22 -11.06 8.44
CA THR A 99 3.33 -11.46 9.54
C THR A 99 4.04 -12.20 10.68
N GLN A 100 5.35 -12.33 10.61
CA GLN A 100 6.16 -12.97 11.64
C GLN A 100 5.88 -12.34 13.01
N PRO A 101 5.55 -13.13 14.05
CA PRO A 101 5.11 -12.59 15.35
C PRO A 101 6.23 -11.95 16.16
N GLU A 102 7.48 -12.31 15.87
CA GLU A 102 8.65 -11.75 16.54
C GLU A 102 8.96 -10.35 16.00
N THR A 103 9.42 -9.49 16.90
CA THR A 103 9.97 -8.19 16.50
C THR A 103 11.29 -8.41 15.78
N MET A 104 11.42 -7.81 14.60
CA MET A 104 12.65 -7.82 13.82
C MET A 104 13.57 -6.68 14.26
N GLU A 105 14.78 -6.62 13.72
CA GLU A 105 15.71 -5.52 13.99
C GLU A 105 15.25 -4.21 13.34
N GLN A 106 14.49 -4.31 12.24
CA GLN A 106 14.02 -3.18 11.44
C GLN A 106 12.50 -3.18 11.30
N PRO A 107 11.86 -2.01 11.12
CA PRO A 107 10.49 -1.95 10.64
C PRO A 107 10.39 -2.57 9.24
N VAL A 108 9.23 -3.09 8.87
CA VAL A 108 9.04 -3.75 7.57
C VAL A 108 8.06 -2.97 6.72
N LEU A 109 8.42 -2.75 5.45
CA LEU A 109 7.51 -2.23 4.43
C LEU A 109 7.37 -3.29 3.33
N LEU A 110 6.15 -3.79 3.16
CA LEU A 110 5.78 -4.68 2.06
C LEU A 110 5.00 -3.88 1.01
N GLU A 111 5.60 -3.66 -0.15
CA GLU A 111 4.96 -3.01 -1.29
C GLU A 111 4.38 -4.06 -2.24
N VAL A 112 3.05 -4.06 -2.36
CA VAL A 112 2.31 -4.96 -3.24
C VAL A 112 1.85 -4.19 -4.46
N PHE A 113 2.41 -4.55 -5.62
CA PHE A 113 2.01 -3.95 -6.89
C PHE A 113 0.77 -4.64 -7.43
N THR A 114 -0.29 -3.88 -7.64
CA THR A 114 -1.55 -4.38 -8.17
C THR A 114 -1.91 -3.71 -9.51
N ASN A 115 -3.01 -4.14 -10.11
CA ASN A 115 -3.47 -3.58 -11.37
C ASN A 115 -4.81 -2.89 -11.20
N LYS A 116 -4.82 -1.56 -11.31
CA LYS A 116 -6.00 -0.72 -11.13
C LYS A 116 -7.27 -1.19 -11.86
N ASN A 117 -7.13 -1.71 -13.08
CA ASN A 117 -8.30 -2.18 -13.84
C ASN A 117 -8.86 -3.50 -13.29
N LYS A 118 -7.99 -4.38 -12.79
CA LYS A 118 -8.40 -5.61 -12.10
C LYS A 118 -9.02 -5.27 -10.76
N ASP A 119 -8.42 -4.37 -10.00
CA ASP A 119 -8.85 -3.93 -8.68
C ASP A 119 -10.24 -3.28 -8.75
N ALA A 120 -10.45 -2.33 -9.66
CA ALA A 120 -11.75 -1.68 -9.88
C ALA A 120 -12.84 -2.69 -10.24
N ARG A 121 -12.53 -3.67 -11.08
CA ARG A 121 -13.47 -4.74 -11.46
C ARG A 121 -13.79 -5.64 -10.28
N MET A 122 -12.79 -6.02 -9.49
CA MET A 122 -12.96 -6.82 -8.29
C MET A 122 -13.87 -6.11 -7.28
N LEU A 123 -13.61 -4.84 -7.03
CA LEU A 123 -14.41 -4.02 -6.11
C LEU A 123 -15.86 -3.88 -6.57
N LYS A 124 -16.10 -3.64 -7.86
CA LYS A 124 -17.46 -3.60 -8.43
C LYS A 124 -18.19 -4.92 -8.27
N ASN A 125 -17.51 -6.03 -8.54
CA ASN A 125 -18.10 -7.37 -8.37
C ASN A 125 -18.44 -7.65 -6.90
N TYR A 126 -17.58 -7.28 -5.96
CA TYR A 126 -17.83 -7.42 -4.54
C TYR A 126 -19.08 -6.65 -4.10
N TYR A 127 -19.22 -5.39 -4.46
CA TYR A 127 -20.41 -4.60 -4.14
C TYR A 127 -21.68 -5.11 -4.84
N HIS A 128 -21.57 -5.65 -6.04
CA HIS A 128 -22.70 -6.28 -6.73
C HIS A 128 -23.20 -7.51 -5.97
N GLN A 129 -22.30 -8.36 -5.49
CA GLN A 129 -22.64 -9.54 -4.70
C GLN A 129 -23.29 -9.19 -3.35
N LEU A 130 -22.86 -8.10 -2.70
CA LEU A 130 -23.48 -7.63 -1.44
C LEU A 130 -24.91 -7.18 -1.62
N LYS A 131 -25.29 -6.63 -2.79
CA LYS A 131 -26.66 -6.16 -3.08
C LYS A 131 -27.63 -7.30 -3.40
N GLN A 132 -27.14 -8.50 -3.64
CA GLN A 132 -27.95 -9.69 -3.96
C GLN A 132 -28.30 -10.53 -2.72
N LYS A 133 -27.78 -10.18 -1.57
CA LYS A 133 -28.14 -10.74 -0.26
C LYS A 133 -29.12 -9.84 0.47
#